data_a906ddc43571e33dc014e171772b12c5
#
_entry.id   a906ddc43571e33dc014e171772b12c5
#
_cell.length_a   1.000
_cell.length_b   1.000
_cell.length_c   1.000
_cell.angle_alpha   90.00
_cell.angle_beta   90.00
_cell.angle_gamma   90.00
#
_symmetry.space_group_name_H-M   'P 1'
#
loop_
_entity.id
_entity.type
_entity.pdbx_description
1 polymer ?
#
loop_
_entity_poly.entity_id
_entity_poly.type
_entity_poly.pdbx_seq_one_letter_code
_entity_poly.pdbx_strand_id
1 'polypeptide(L)'
;MVFTGLTLEFTVVGFLFYSFPVIWPYLISELGMTESQLGMVTAFYFIPVAVLATIVGRALDKYSVKNFMMTGAIIYALGLFSLSLINSYWSLLTIYLTILALGSIMMGNLAVAKLISNWFEKNAGKALGIAAVGISFSGVILPLVVDPLLDLVGWRNVYVIFASIVLFIILPLIFFIVIDDPKTVNQVKDGIEKDNEEEFTPQEMTAKDLLSKKIFWIISLAFAFQFLSMMGVLAFLPVHASKMGLEETWNLLGFP
;
A
#
# COMPACT_ATOMS: atom_id res chain seq x y z
N MET A 1 3.99 17.16 0.72
CA MET A 1 2.91 16.16 0.89
C MET A 1 2.83 15.15 -0.24
N VAL A 2 2.82 15.56 -1.52
CA VAL A 2 2.70 14.62 -2.66
C VAL A 2 3.87 13.63 -2.73
N PHE A 3 5.12 14.11 -2.62
CA PHE A 3 6.29 13.23 -2.59
C PHE A 3 6.31 12.30 -1.38
N THR A 4 5.82 12.77 -0.24
CA THR A 4 5.64 11.89 0.93
C THR A 4 4.65 10.79 0.62
N GLY A 5 3.51 11.13 0.00
CA GLY A 5 2.54 10.14 -0.47
C GLY A 5 3.15 9.13 -1.42
N LEU A 6 3.92 9.57 -2.42
CA LEU A 6 4.65 8.70 -3.36
C LEU A 6 5.58 7.74 -2.63
N THR A 7 6.37 8.25 -1.67
CA THR A 7 7.30 7.42 -0.89
C THR A 7 6.57 6.39 -0.02
N LEU A 8 5.45 6.77 0.58
CA LEU A 8 4.64 5.87 1.40
C LEU A 8 3.99 4.77 0.56
N GLU A 9 3.41 5.12 -0.59
CA GLU A 9 2.83 4.15 -1.53
C GLU A 9 3.90 3.19 -2.08
N PHE A 10 5.07 3.72 -2.45
CA PHE A 10 6.23 2.90 -2.84
C PHE A 10 6.59 1.89 -1.76
N THR A 11 6.69 2.35 -0.52
CA THR A 11 7.11 1.51 0.62
C THR A 11 6.07 0.45 0.95
N VAL A 12 4.80 0.86 1.10
CA VAL A 12 3.73 -0.06 1.52
C VAL A 12 3.48 -1.14 0.48
N VAL A 13 3.29 -0.75 -0.76
CA VAL A 13 2.96 -1.69 -1.83
C VAL A 13 4.21 -2.46 -2.28
N GLY A 14 5.35 -1.78 -2.36
CA GLY A 14 6.61 -2.39 -2.76
C GLY A 14 7.05 -3.50 -1.82
N PHE A 15 7.14 -3.21 -0.53
CA PHE A 15 7.62 -4.18 0.46
C PHE A 15 6.65 -5.34 0.70
N LEU A 16 5.35 -5.13 0.48
CA LEU A 16 4.34 -6.14 0.77
C LEU A 16 3.96 -6.98 -0.47
N PHE A 17 3.82 -6.34 -1.63
CA PHE A 17 3.29 -7.01 -2.82
C PHE A 17 4.35 -7.32 -3.87
N TYR A 18 5.25 -6.38 -4.17
CA TYR A 18 6.21 -6.59 -5.27
C TYR A 18 7.48 -7.33 -4.83
N SER A 19 7.84 -7.28 -3.53
CA SER A 19 8.95 -8.09 -3.01
C SER A 19 8.52 -9.52 -2.70
N PHE A 20 7.26 -9.74 -2.36
CA PHE A 20 6.77 -11.02 -1.87
C PHE A 20 6.93 -12.16 -2.89
N PRO A 21 6.52 -11.99 -4.17
CA PRO A 21 6.73 -13.03 -5.18
C PRO A 21 8.21 -13.41 -5.39
N VAL A 22 9.12 -12.45 -5.27
CA VAL A 22 10.57 -12.68 -5.40
C VAL A 22 11.11 -13.54 -4.24
N ILE A 23 10.44 -13.48 -3.08
CA ILE A 23 10.80 -14.26 -1.88
C ILE A 23 10.18 -15.67 -1.92
N TRP A 24 9.13 -15.92 -2.71
CA TRP A 24 8.43 -17.21 -2.74
C TRP A 24 9.32 -18.44 -2.88
N PRO A 25 10.31 -18.49 -3.81
CA PRO A 25 11.17 -19.66 -3.96
C PRO A 25 11.87 -20.07 -2.67
N TYR A 26 12.26 -19.09 -1.86
CA TYR A 26 12.92 -19.33 -0.57
C TYR A 26 11.95 -19.87 0.48
N LEU A 27 10.71 -19.37 0.52
CA LEU A 27 9.67 -19.86 1.42
C LEU A 27 9.24 -21.29 1.04
N ILE A 28 9.19 -21.60 -0.25
CA ILE A 28 8.90 -22.95 -0.75
C ILE A 28 10.02 -23.91 -0.36
N SER A 29 11.28 -23.54 -0.60
CA SER A 29 12.43 -24.42 -0.36
C SER A 29 12.72 -24.63 1.12
N GLU A 30 12.64 -23.58 1.96
CA GLU A 30 12.98 -23.68 3.37
C GLU A 30 11.83 -24.11 4.28
N LEU A 31 10.62 -23.65 3.99
CA LEU A 31 9.46 -23.86 4.87
C LEU A 31 8.46 -24.86 4.31
N GLY A 32 8.72 -25.41 3.11
CA GLY A 32 7.86 -26.40 2.48
C GLY A 32 6.47 -25.86 2.09
N MET A 33 6.37 -24.56 1.86
CA MET A 33 5.12 -23.91 1.44
C MET A 33 4.85 -24.23 -0.03
N THR A 34 3.58 -24.18 -0.43
CA THR A 34 3.18 -24.33 -1.83
C THR A 34 2.86 -22.97 -2.44
N GLU A 35 3.01 -22.82 -3.76
CA GLU A 35 2.60 -21.62 -4.50
C GLU A 35 1.15 -21.24 -4.23
N SER A 36 0.26 -22.23 -4.15
CA SER A 36 -1.15 -22.03 -3.82
C SER A 36 -1.34 -21.39 -2.44
N GLN A 37 -0.58 -21.82 -1.43
CA GLN A 37 -0.62 -21.23 -0.09
C GLN A 37 -0.15 -19.78 -0.12
N LEU A 38 0.94 -19.48 -0.83
CA LEU A 38 1.47 -18.12 -0.94
C LEU A 38 0.50 -17.19 -1.70
N GLY A 39 -0.11 -17.69 -2.78
CA GLY A 39 -1.18 -16.99 -3.49
C GLY A 39 -2.40 -16.70 -2.60
N MET A 40 -2.80 -17.65 -1.74
CA MET A 40 -3.89 -17.45 -0.78
C MET A 40 -3.57 -16.37 0.26
N VAL A 41 -2.32 -16.24 0.72
CA VAL A 41 -1.91 -15.16 1.62
C VAL A 41 -2.22 -13.80 1.00
N THR A 42 -1.82 -13.61 -0.26
CA THR A 42 -2.07 -12.37 -1.00
C THR A 42 -3.54 -12.11 -1.22
N ALA A 43 -4.32 -13.15 -1.58
CA ALA A 43 -5.76 -13.02 -1.81
C ALA A 43 -6.52 -12.67 -0.51
N PHE A 44 -6.24 -13.39 0.57
CA PHE A 44 -6.93 -13.19 1.84
C PHE A 44 -6.54 -11.88 2.55
N TYR A 45 -5.39 -11.31 2.25
CA TYR A 45 -4.97 -10.02 2.77
C TYR A 45 -5.99 -8.90 2.54
N PHE A 46 -6.69 -8.91 1.41
CA PHE A 46 -7.68 -7.87 1.09
C PHE A 46 -8.94 -7.93 1.96
N ILE A 47 -9.24 -9.08 2.60
CA ILE A 47 -10.41 -9.22 3.47
C ILE A 47 -10.31 -8.33 4.72
N PRO A 48 -9.27 -8.46 5.59
CA PRO A 48 -9.12 -7.57 6.73
C PRO A 48 -8.90 -6.11 6.31
N VAL A 49 -8.21 -5.84 5.21
CA VAL A 49 -8.04 -4.49 4.69
C VAL A 49 -9.39 -3.84 4.38
N ALA A 50 -10.31 -4.54 3.72
CA ALA A 50 -11.65 -4.01 3.42
C ALA A 50 -12.46 -3.70 4.70
N VAL A 51 -12.38 -4.58 5.72
CA VAL A 51 -13.04 -4.36 7.01
C VAL A 51 -12.39 -3.18 7.76
N LEU A 52 -11.07 -3.17 7.85
CA LEU A 52 -10.32 -2.13 8.54
C LEU A 52 -10.45 -0.77 7.87
N ALA A 53 -10.60 -0.71 6.54
CA ALA A 53 -10.76 0.53 5.79
C ALA A 53 -11.91 1.39 6.34
N THR A 54 -13.02 0.77 6.69
CA THR A 54 -14.19 1.49 7.25
C THR A 54 -13.88 2.05 8.65
N ILE A 55 -13.14 1.31 9.47
CA ILE A 55 -12.79 1.72 10.83
C ILE A 55 -11.74 2.80 10.81
N VAL A 56 -10.67 2.58 10.05
CA VAL A 56 -9.54 3.51 9.90
C VAL A 56 -9.99 4.79 9.21
N GLY A 57 -10.87 4.72 8.19
CA GLY A 57 -11.42 5.89 7.53
C GLY A 57 -12.14 6.82 8.51
N ARG A 58 -13.03 6.29 9.34
CA ARG A 58 -13.71 7.10 10.38
C ARG A 58 -12.75 7.66 11.42
N ALA A 59 -11.70 6.93 11.74
CA ALA A 59 -10.70 7.40 12.68
C ALA A 59 -9.84 8.52 12.08
N LEU A 60 -9.47 8.43 10.79
CA LEU A 60 -8.76 9.49 10.05
C LEU A 60 -9.57 10.79 9.93
N ASP A 61 -10.90 10.75 10.04
CA ASP A 61 -11.73 11.96 10.07
C ASP A 61 -11.70 12.67 11.43
N LYS A 62 -11.36 11.95 12.51
CA LYS A 62 -11.37 12.47 13.88
C LYS A 62 -9.99 12.78 14.45
N TYR A 63 -8.98 12.08 13.99
CA TYR A 63 -7.64 12.14 14.55
C TYR A 63 -6.63 12.67 13.53
N SER A 64 -5.49 13.13 14.01
CA SER A 64 -4.36 13.58 13.20
C SER A 64 -3.90 12.51 12.22
N VAL A 65 -3.87 12.83 10.94
CA VAL A 65 -3.39 11.94 9.87
C VAL A 65 -1.92 11.58 10.10
N LYS A 66 -1.11 12.55 10.53
CA LYS A 66 0.30 12.35 10.88
C LYS A 66 0.47 11.30 11.97
N ASN A 67 -0.27 11.41 13.07
CA ASN A 67 -0.17 10.46 14.18
C ASN A 67 -0.63 9.06 13.75
N PHE A 68 -1.65 8.99 12.90
CA PHE A 68 -2.11 7.74 12.32
C PHE A 68 -1.05 7.09 11.44
N MET A 69 -0.43 7.85 10.54
CA MET A 69 0.66 7.37 9.68
C MET A 69 1.87 6.91 10.50
N MET A 70 2.24 7.64 11.55
CA MET A 70 3.35 7.25 12.44
C MET A 70 3.06 5.93 13.15
N THR A 71 1.87 5.81 13.72
CA THR A 71 1.45 4.56 14.38
C THR A 71 1.40 3.41 13.37
N GLY A 72 0.87 3.67 12.17
CA GLY A 72 0.85 2.72 11.06
C GLY A 72 2.25 2.28 10.65
N ALA A 73 3.21 3.20 10.56
CA ALA A 73 4.60 2.89 10.22
C ALA A 73 5.26 1.98 11.27
N ILE A 74 5.02 2.24 12.55
CA ILE A 74 5.53 1.38 13.64
C ILE A 74 4.91 -0.03 13.55
N ILE A 75 3.59 -0.11 13.40
CA ILE A 75 2.89 -1.40 13.26
C ILE A 75 3.37 -2.15 12.02
N TYR A 76 3.52 -1.46 10.89
CA TYR A 76 3.97 -2.05 9.64
C TYR A 76 5.42 -2.57 9.76
N ALA A 77 6.31 -1.80 10.38
CA ALA A 77 7.69 -2.23 10.65
C ALA A 77 7.74 -3.46 11.58
N LEU A 78 6.92 -3.49 12.63
CA LEU A 78 6.78 -4.67 13.50
C LEU A 78 6.26 -5.88 12.72
N GLY A 79 5.32 -5.69 11.81
CA GLY A 79 4.83 -6.74 10.92
C GLY A 79 5.93 -7.28 10.00
N LEU A 80 6.68 -6.40 9.34
CA LEU A 80 7.83 -6.78 8.50
C LEU A 80 8.91 -7.51 9.32
N PHE A 81 9.25 -6.99 10.49
CA PHE A 81 10.19 -7.67 11.38
C PHE A 81 9.68 -9.05 11.80
N SER A 82 8.39 -9.19 12.11
CA SER A 82 7.80 -10.47 12.48
C SER A 82 7.85 -11.48 11.33
N LEU A 83 7.83 -11.03 10.07
CA LEU A 83 8.02 -11.92 8.92
C LEU A 83 9.41 -12.57 8.88
N SER A 84 10.43 -11.92 9.43
CA SER A 84 11.77 -12.52 9.52
C SER A 84 11.84 -13.72 10.47
N LEU A 85 10.86 -13.86 11.38
CA LEU A 85 10.80 -14.88 12.41
C LEU A 85 9.84 -16.03 12.09
N ILE A 86 9.19 -16.02 10.93
CA ILE A 86 8.21 -17.05 10.56
C ILE A 86 8.88 -18.41 10.34
N ASN A 87 8.16 -19.47 10.75
CA ASN A 87 8.57 -20.86 10.57
C ASN A 87 7.43 -21.74 10.02
N SER A 88 6.28 -21.15 9.69
CA SER A 88 5.13 -21.89 9.17
C SER A 88 4.23 -21.01 8.33
N TYR A 89 3.43 -21.65 7.46
CA TYR A 89 2.38 -20.99 6.68
C TYR A 89 1.38 -20.20 7.57
N TRP A 90 0.98 -20.77 8.69
CA TRP A 90 0.01 -20.13 9.58
C TRP A 90 0.56 -18.86 10.24
N SER A 91 1.85 -18.83 10.59
CA SER A 91 2.48 -17.61 11.10
C SER A 91 2.56 -16.53 10.02
N LEU A 92 2.93 -16.89 8.80
CA LEU A 92 2.92 -15.98 7.65
C LEU A 92 1.52 -15.38 7.43
N LEU A 93 0.50 -16.25 7.31
CA LEU A 93 -0.88 -15.84 7.09
C LEU A 93 -1.38 -14.91 8.21
N THR A 94 -1.15 -15.26 9.46
CA THR A 94 -1.58 -14.46 10.61
C THR A 94 -0.95 -13.06 10.58
N ILE A 95 0.35 -12.94 10.33
CA ILE A 95 1.04 -11.64 10.30
C ILE A 95 0.50 -10.78 9.15
N TYR A 96 0.29 -11.38 7.97
CA TYR A 96 -0.28 -10.66 6.82
C TYR A 96 -1.69 -10.15 7.09
N LEU A 97 -2.56 -10.99 7.65
CA LEU A 97 -3.96 -10.64 7.87
C LEU A 97 -4.20 -9.72 9.07
N THR A 98 -3.25 -9.60 9.98
CA THR A 98 -3.41 -8.78 11.19
C THR A 98 -2.50 -7.56 11.18
N ILE A 99 -1.23 -7.74 11.51
CA ILE A 99 -0.28 -6.65 11.75
C ILE A 99 0.01 -5.87 10.47
N LEU A 100 0.29 -6.58 9.36
CA LEU A 100 0.59 -5.92 8.09
C LEU A 100 -0.64 -5.27 7.47
N ALA A 101 -1.80 -5.90 7.54
CA ALA A 101 -3.05 -5.31 7.06
C ALA A 101 -3.38 -4.00 7.81
N LEU A 102 -3.23 -4.00 9.14
CA LEU A 102 -3.47 -2.80 9.95
C LEU A 102 -2.43 -1.71 9.68
N GLY A 103 -1.14 -2.05 9.70
CA GLY A 103 -0.07 -1.09 9.48
C GLY A 103 -0.13 -0.44 8.09
N SER A 104 -0.37 -1.26 7.06
CA SER A 104 -0.44 -0.78 5.68
C SER A 104 -1.61 0.16 5.43
N ILE A 105 -2.80 -0.10 5.97
CA ILE A 105 -3.95 0.77 5.77
C ILE A 105 -3.83 2.08 6.54
N MET A 106 -3.16 2.06 7.69
CA MET A 106 -2.92 3.26 8.50
C MET A 106 -1.84 4.18 7.91
N MET A 107 -0.88 3.64 7.16
CA MET A 107 0.22 4.41 6.58
C MET A 107 0.06 4.64 5.07
N GLY A 108 -0.61 3.74 4.35
CA GLY A 108 -0.68 3.70 2.89
C GLY A 108 -1.85 4.48 2.30
N ASN A 109 -2.43 3.91 1.26
CA ASN A 109 -3.36 4.56 0.33
C ASN A 109 -4.45 5.42 1.00
N LEU A 110 -5.13 4.90 2.02
CA LEU A 110 -6.24 5.62 2.68
C LEU A 110 -5.72 6.88 3.42
N ALA A 111 -4.63 6.74 4.15
CA ALA A 111 -4.03 7.86 4.88
C ALA A 111 -3.38 8.86 3.93
N VAL A 112 -2.73 8.40 2.85
CA VAL A 112 -2.16 9.23 1.78
C VAL A 112 -3.26 10.02 1.07
N ALA A 113 -4.37 9.38 0.72
CA ALA A 113 -5.50 10.05 0.09
C ALA A 113 -6.09 11.13 1.00
N LYS A 114 -6.24 10.86 2.30
CA LYS A 114 -6.69 11.84 3.29
C LYS A 114 -5.72 13.00 3.42
N LEU A 115 -4.43 12.73 3.54
CA LEU A 115 -3.39 13.78 3.61
C LEU A 115 -3.45 14.68 2.37
N ILE A 116 -3.52 14.10 1.18
CA ILE A 116 -3.60 14.87 -0.07
C ILE A 116 -4.89 15.68 -0.13
N SER A 117 -6.02 15.12 0.27
CA SER A 117 -7.31 15.83 0.29
C SER A 117 -7.33 17.01 1.28
N ASN A 118 -6.52 16.97 2.33
CA ASN A 118 -6.38 18.09 3.26
C ASN A 118 -5.61 19.27 2.64
N TRP A 119 -4.69 19.01 1.70
CA TRP A 119 -3.83 20.01 1.09
C TRP A 119 -4.29 20.50 -0.28
N PHE A 120 -4.99 19.65 -1.02
CA PHE A 120 -5.37 19.89 -2.41
C PHE A 120 -6.88 19.77 -2.59
N GLU A 121 -7.45 20.69 -3.35
CA GLU A 121 -8.85 20.66 -3.77
C GLU A 121 -8.94 20.66 -5.30
N LYS A 122 -8.48 21.72 -5.94
CA LYS A 122 -8.50 21.87 -7.39
C LYS A 122 -7.58 20.87 -8.09
N ASN A 123 -6.39 20.60 -7.53
CA ASN A 123 -5.40 19.70 -8.10
C ASN A 123 -5.33 18.34 -7.38
N ALA A 124 -6.32 17.99 -6.55
CA ALA A 124 -6.33 16.74 -5.79
C ALA A 124 -6.13 15.50 -6.66
N GLY A 125 -6.78 15.41 -7.83
CA GLY A 125 -6.62 14.29 -8.75
C GLY A 125 -5.19 14.16 -9.30
N LYS A 126 -4.53 15.28 -9.62
CA LYS A 126 -3.13 15.26 -10.06
C LYS A 126 -2.19 14.85 -8.93
N ALA A 127 -2.41 15.37 -7.73
CA ALA A 127 -1.62 15.05 -6.55
C ALA A 127 -1.73 13.56 -6.17
N LEU A 128 -2.94 13.00 -6.21
CA LEU A 128 -3.18 11.56 -6.01
C LEU A 128 -2.53 10.73 -7.11
N GLY A 129 -2.63 11.16 -8.38
CA GLY A 129 -1.98 10.48 -9.49
C GLY A 129 -0.47 10.41 -9.34
N ILE A 130 0.18 11.51 -8.91
CA ILE A 130 1.63 11.51 -8.65
C ILE A 130 1.99 10.61 -7.47
N ALA A 131 1.21 10.64 -6.38
CA ALA A 131 1.44 9.73 -5.26
C ALA A 131 1.33 8.25 -5.69
N ALA A 132 0.33 7.92 -6.52
CA ALA A 132 0.14 6.57 -7.03
C ALA A 132 1.27 6.08 -7.97
N VAL A 133 2.06 6.97 -8.57
CA VAL A 133 3.28 6.58 -9.31
C VAL A 133 4.23 5.78 -8.43
N GLY A 134 4.26 6.05 -7.12
CA GLY A 134 5.05 5.27 -6.16
C GLY A 134 4.75 3.77 -6.20
N ILE A 135 3.47 3.40 -6.38
CA ILE A 135 3.04 2.00 -6.52
C ILE A 135 3.71 1.35 -7.73
N SER A 136 3.54 1.94 -8.92
CA SER A 136 4.10 1.39 -10.15
C SER A 136 5.62 1.39 -10.15
N PHE A 137 6.23 2.43 -9.59
CA PHE A 137 7.68 2.55 -9.49
C PHE A 137 8.28 1.48 -8.57
N SER A 138 7.61 1.14 -7.47
CA SER A 138 8.04 0.05 -6.60
C SER A 138 8.00 -1.32 -7.30
N GLY A 139 7.02 -1.53 -8.20
CA GLY A 139 6.93 -2.76 -8.99
C GLY A 139 8.08 -2.98 -9.96
N VAL A 140 8.72 -1.89 -10.41
CA VAL A 140 9.92 -1.99 -11.26
C VAL A 140 11.20 -2.12 -10.42
N ILE A 141 11.32 -1.32 -9.36
CA ILE A 141 12.57 -1.22 -8.60
C ILE A 141 12.75 -2.38 -7.62
N LEU A 142 11.67 -2.76 -6.91
CA LEU A 142 11.82 -3.72 -5.81
C LEU A 142 12.29 -5.10 -6.27
N PRO A 143 11.74 -5.72 -7.32
CA PRO A 143 12.26 -7.00 -7.80
C PRO A 143 13.76 -6.94 -8.14
N LEU A 144 14.19 -5.89 -8.83
CA LEU A 144 15.60 -5.71 -9.23
C LEU A 144 16.56 -5.52 -8.05
N VAL A 145 16.08 -4.96 -6.94
CA VAL A 145 16.89 -4.74 -5.73
C VAL A 145 16.83 -5.93 -4.78
N VAL A 146 15.64 -6.54 -4.67
CA VAL A 146 15.41 -7.63 -3.71
C VAL A 146 16.09 -8.92 -4.15
N ASP A 147 16.06 -9.25 -5.43
CA ASP A 147 16.67 -10.47 -5.97
C ASP A 147 18.16 -10.61 -5.60
N PRO A 148 19.05 -9.68 -5.96
CA PRO A 148 20.45 -9.75 -5.54
C PRO A 148 20.65 -9.63 -4.02
N LEU A 149 19.73 -8.95 -3.32
CA LEU A 149 19.80 -8.83 -1.86
C LEU A 149 19.49 -10.15 -1.17
N LEU A 150 18.57 -10.96 -1.72
CA LEU A 150 18.27 -12.29 -1.23
C LEU A 150 19.49 -13.22 -1.24
N ASP A 151 20.29 -13.16 -2.30
CA ASP A 151 21.52 -13.94 -2.42
C ASP A 151 22.58 -13.52 -1.40
N LEU A 152 22.63 -12.22 -1.07
CA LEU A 152 23.64 -11.67 -0.18
C LEU A 152 23.32 -11.91 1.31
N VAL A 153 22.07 -11.72 1.71
CA VAL A 153 21.71 -11.69 3.14
C VAL A 153 20.61 -12.68 3.52
N GLY A 154 19.95 -13.31 2.57
CA GLY A 154 18.82 -14.21 2.78
C GLY A 154 17.52 -13.48 3.08
N TRP A 155 16.38 -14.14 2.85
CA TRP A 155 15.06 -13.53 2.90
C TRP A 155 14.65 -13.00 4.28
N ARG A 156 15.09 -13.64 5.36
CA ARG A 156 14.82 -13.15 6.72
C ARG A 156 15.43 -11.78 6.97
N ASN A 157 16.68 -11.59 6.56
CA ASN A 157 17.37 -10.32 6.72
C ASN A 157 16.82 -9.25 5.77
N VAL A 158 16.27 -9.61 4.60
CA VAL A 158 15.56 -8.67 3.72
C VAL A 158 14.37 -8.04 4.47
N TYR A 159 13.57 -8.82 5.17
CA TYR A 159 12.48 -8.29 5.99
C TYR A 159 12.97 -7.43 7.16
N VAL A 160 14.10 -7.77 7.78
CA VAL A 160 14.72 -6.92 8.82
C VAL A 160 15.19 -5.59 8.23
N ILE A 161 15.78 -5.60 7.03
CA ILE A 161 16.18 -4.38 6.31
C ILE A 161 14.95 -3.53 6.00
N PHE A 162 13.88 -4.10 5.48
CA PHE A 162 12.63 -3.40 5.22
C PHE A 162 12.03 -2.76 6.48
N ALA A 163 11.97 -3.51 7.57
CA ALA A 163 11.54 -2.98 8.87
C ALA A 163 12.41 -1.81 9.33
N SER A 164 13.74 -1.92 9.15
CA SER A 164 14.69 -0.86 9.50
C SER A 164 14.51 0.38 8.62
N ILE A 165 14.28 0.24 7.33
CA ILE A 165 13.97 1.36 6.42
C ILE A 165 12.71 2.08 6.90
N VAL A 166 11.66 1.34 7.26
CA VAL A 166 10.41 1.95 7.75
C VAL A 166 10.65 2.70 9.06
N LEU A 167 11.39 2.14 10.00
CA LEU A 167 11.63 2.78 11.29
C LEU A 167 12.60 3.96 11.22
N PHE A 168 13.68 3.86 10.45
CA PHE A 168 14.75 4.84 10.47
C PHE A 168 14.71 5.85 9.31
N ILE A 169 13.92 5.60 8.27
CA ILE A 169 13.77 6.51 7.15
C ILE A 169 12.33 7.00 7.03
N ILE A 170 11.36 6.08 6.94
CA ILE A 170 9.97 6.44 6.68
C ILE A 170 9.31 7.09 7.89
N LEU A 171 9.51 6.56 9.09
CA LEU A 171 8.95 7.13 10.31
C LEU A 171 9.48 8.56 10.59
N PRO A 172 10.80 8.85 10.52
CA PRO A 172 11.30 10.22 10.58
C PRO A 172 10.78 11.10 9.45
N LEU A 173 10.66 10.60 8.22
CA LEU A 173 10.10 11.34 7.09
C LEU A 173 8.66 11.78 7.42
N ILE A 174 7.83 10.88 7.95
CA ILE A 174 6.46 11.23 8.38
C ILE A 174 6.53 12.27 9.51
N PHE A 175 7.39 12.06 10.51
CA PHE A 175 7.49 12.93 11.66
C PHE A 175 7.88 14.36 11.29
N PHE A 176 8.84 14.55 10.40
CA PHE A 176 9.37 15.89 10.08
C PHE A 176 8.62 16.57 8.92
N ILE A 177 8.09 15.81 7.96
CA ILE A 177 7.54 16.38 6.72
C ILE A 177 6.01 16.42 6.73
N VAL A 178 5.33 15.43 7.33
CA VAL A 178 3.86 15.39 7.29
C VAL A 178 3.28 16.47 8.21
N ILE A 179 2.43 17.31 7.62
CA ILE A 179 1.64 18.33 8.29
C ILE A 179 0.18 18.08 7.90
N ASP A 180 -0.70 17.92 8.88
CA ASP A 180 -2.08 17.54 8.68
C ASP A 180 -2.91 18.58 7.93
N ASP A 181 -2.76 19.85 8.32
CA ASP A 181 -3.56 20.94 7.79
C ASP A 181 -2.66 22.10 7.34
N PRO A 182 -2.80 22.58 6.09
CA PRO A 182 -2.05 23.75 5.61
C PRO A 182 -2.26 25.01 6.48
N LYS A 183 -3.40 25.16 7.15
CA LYS A 183 -3.67 26.30 8.05
C LYS A 183 -2.67 26.39 9.19
N THR A 184 -2.13 25.28 9.67
CA THR A 184 -1.14 25.27 10.77
C THR A 184 0.20 25.91 10.40
N VAL A 185 0.48 26.06 9.10
CA VAL A 185 1.69 26.68 8.54
C VAL A 185 1.36 27.95 7.74
N ASN A 186 0.22 28.59 8.02
CA ASN A 186 -0.26 29.81 7.36
C ASN A 186 -0.41 29.66 5.83
N GLN A 187 -0.71 28.45 5.36
CA GLN A 187 -1.03 28.17 3.97
C GLN A 187 -2.52 27.87 3.83
N VAL A 188 -3.06 28.10 2.64
CA VAL A 188 -4.42 27.72 2.28
C VAL A 188 -4.40 26.52 1.36
N LYS A 189 -5.49 25.77 1.36
CA LYS A 189 -5.70 24.65 0.45
C LYS A 189 -5.72 25.17 -1.00
N ASP A 190 -5.13 24.43 -1.94
CA ASP A 190 -5.09 24.88 -3.33
C ASP A 190 -6.51 25.06 -3.90
N GLY A 191 -6.74 26.17 -4.63
CA GLY A 191 -8.02 26.49 -5.23
C GLY A 191 -8.96 27.33 -4.35
N ILE A 192 -8.62 27.60 -3.11
CA ILE A 192 -9.34 28.54 -2.24
C ILE A 192 -8.55 29.86 -2.24
N GLU A 193 -9.15 30.93 -2.77
CA GLU A 193 -8.62 32.28 -2.62
C GLU A 193 -8.79 32.72 -1.16
N LYS A 194 -7.76 33.41 -0.62
CA LYS A 194 -7.73 33.85 0.80
C LYS A 194 -8.93 34.72 1.21
N ASP A 195 -9.59 35.35 0.25
CA ASP A 195 -10.70 36.29 0.49
C ASP A 195 -12.10 35.65 0.40
N ASN A 196 -12.22 34.40 -0.04
CA ASN A 196 -13.47 33.66 -0.15
C ASN A 196 -13.47 32.44 0.77
N GLU A 197 -13.24 32.64 2.08
CA GLU A 197 -13.58 31.64 3.10
C GLU A 197 -15.13 31.62 3.27
N GLU A 198 -15.89 31.33 2.22
CA GLU A 198 -17.19 30.73 2.43
C GLU A 198 -16.92 29.34 3.03
N GLU A 199 -17.33 29.16 4.27
CA GLU A 199 -17.34 27.85 4.92
C GLU A 199 -18.09 26.87 4.01
N PHE A 200 -17.34 26.19 3.14
CA PHE A 200 -17.88 25.00 2.49
C PHE A 200 -18.09 23.96 3.58
N THR A 201 -19.25 23.98 4.17
CA THR A 201 -19.71 22.92 5.06
C THR A 201 -19.86 21.69 4.19
N PRO A 202 -18.94 20.68 4.32
CA PRO A 202 -19.15 19.43 3.62
C PRO A 202 -20.49 18.88 4.07
N GLN A 203 -21.42 18.67 3.14
CA GLN A 203 -22.65 17.96 3.48
C GLN A 203 -22.21 16.61 4.05
N GLU A 204 -22.46 16.39 5.34
CA GLU A 204 -22.18 15.13 6.00
C GLU A 204 -23.06 14.04 5.35
N MET A 205 -22.51 13.42 4.29
CA MET A 205 -23.17 12.28 3.66
C MET A 205 -23.00 11.07 4.57
N THR A 206 -24.10 10.55 5.06
CA THR A 206 -24.08 9.29 5.80
C THR A 206 -23.74 8.12 4.87
N ALA A 207 -23.19 7.04 5.42
CA ALA A 207 -22.94 5.82 4.64
C ALA A 207 -24.21 5.31 3.96
N LYS A 208 -25.39 5.51 4.56
CA LYS A 208 -26.68 5.13 4.00
C LYS A 208 -27.01 5.96 2.75
N ASP A 209 -26.73 7.27 2.79
CA ASP A 209 -26.96 8.16 1.64
C ASP A 209 -26.08 7.79 0.47
N LEU A 210 -24.82 7.42 0.75
CA LEU A 210 -23.86 6.97 -0.26
C LEU A 210 -24.32 5.65 -0.91
N LEU A 211 -24.68 4.66 -0.11
CA LEU A 211 -25.14 3.35 -0.58
C LEU A 211 -26.47 3.42 -1.36
N SER A 212 -27.28 4.45 -1.13
CA SER A 212 -28.55 4.68 -1.88
C SER A 212 -28.32 5.22 -3.30
N LYS A 213 -27.15 5.80 -3.57
CA LYS A 213 -26.85 6.42 -4.88
C LYS A 213 -26.40 5.37 -5.89
N LYS A 214 -27.10 5.29 -7.04
CA LYS A 214 -26.71 4.41 -8.16
C LYS A 214 -25.28 4.65 -8.63
N ILE A 215 -24.84 5.90 -8.64
CA ILE A 215 -23.48 6.28 -9.09
C ILE A 215 -22.39 5.61 -8.22
N PHE A 216 -22.62 5.47 -6.92
CA PHE A 216 -21.73 4.75 -6.02
C PHE A 216 -21.50 3.30 -6.47
N TRP A 217 -22.58 2.59 -6.80
CA TRP A 217 -22.50 1.19 -7.23
C TRP A 217 -21.86 1.04 -8.60
N ILE A 218 -22.16 1.97 -9.54
CA ILE A 218 -21.56 1.98 -10.89
C ILE A 218 -20.04 2.15 -10.78
N ILE A 219 -19.57 3.13 -10.01
CA ILE A 219 -18.14 3.38 -9.81
C ILE A 219 -17.49 2.19 -9.09
N SER A 220 -18.11 1.68 -8.02
CA SER A 220 -17.58 0.55 -7.26
C SER A 220 -17.44 -0.71 -8.11
N LEU A 221 -18.44 -1.02 -8.92
CA LEU A 221 -18.40 -2.17 -9.84
C LEU A 221 -17.38 -1.97 -10.96
N ALA A 222 -17.27 -0.76 -11.51
CA ALA A 222 -16.26 -0.46 -12.53
C ALA A 222 -14.85 -0.71 -11.99
N PHE A 223 -14.53 -0.23 -10.77
CA PHE A 223 -13.25 -0.49 -10.12
C PHE A 223 -13.05 -1.97 -9.78
N ALA A 224 -14.10 -2.66 -9.32
CA ALA A 224 -14.03 -4.08 -9.03
C ALA A 224 -13.68 -4.91 -10.29
N PHE A 225 -14.33 -4.63 -11.41
CA PHE A 225 -14.04 -5.28 -12.69
C PHE A 225 -12.65 -4.92 -13.23
N GLN A 226 -12.24 -3.68 -13.11
CA GLN A 226 -10.89 -3.23 -13.46
C GLN A 226 -9.84 -4.03 -12.66
N PHE A 227 -10.00 -4.12 -11.34
CA PHE A 227 -9.08 -4.83 -10.46
C PHE A 227 -9.05 -6.34 -10.76
N LEU A 228 -10.22 -6.94 -10.98
CA LEU A 228 -10.34 -8.35 -11.35
C LEU A 228 -9.62 -8.64 -12.68
N SER A 229 -9.81 -7.78 -13.68
CA SER A 229 -9.14 -7.88 -14.99
C SER A 229 -7.63 -7.78 -14.84
N MET A 230 -7.14 -6.80 -14.08
CA MET A 230 -5.71 -6.60 -13.83
C MET A 230 -5.09 -7.83 -13.12
N MET A 231 -5.76 -8.34 -12.09
CA MET A 231 -5.29 -9.53 -11.36
C MET A 231 -5.32 -10.78 -12.24
N GLY A 232 -6.34 -10.91 -13.08
CA GLY A 232 -6.40 -12.00 -14.06
C GLY A 232 -5.24 -11.96 -15.05
N VAL A 233 -4.93 -10.80 -15.61
CA VAL A 233 -3.79 -10.64 -16.53
C VAL A 233 -2.49 -10.98 -15.82
N LEU A 234 -2.24 -10.44 -14.63
CA LEU A 234 -1.01 -10.71 -13.86
C LEU A 234 -0.85 -12.20 -13.50
N ALA A 235 -1.95 -12.87 -13.16
CA ALA A 235 -1.92 -14.29 -12.80
C ALA A 235 -1.65 -15.22 -14.01
N PHE A 236 -2.23 -14.90 -15.18
CA PHE A 236 -2.14 -15.77 -16.35
C PHE A 236 -1.02 -15.39 -17.33
N LEU A 237 -0.48 -14.18 -17.24
CA LEU A 237 0.56 -13.70 -18.14
C LEU A 237 1.84 -14.57 -18.11
N PRO A 238 2.37 -14.97 -16.93
CA PRO A 238 3.52 -15.86 -16.85
C PRO A 238 3.27 -17.22 -17.52
N VAL A 239 2.11 -17.81 -17.23
CA VAL A 239 1.71 -19.11 -17.81
C VAL A 239 1.57 -19.01 -19.33
N HIS A 240 1.10 -17.89 -19.85
CA HIS A 240 0.97 -17.67 -21.28
C HIS A 240 2.33 -17.47 -21.95
N ALA A 241 3.21 -16.69 -21.33
CA ALA A 241 4.58 -16.46 -21.81
C ALA A 241 5.40 -17.76 -21.89
N SER A 242 5.31 -18.60 -20.87
CA SER A 242 5.94 -19.93 -20.85
C SER A 242 5.45 -20.82 -22.00
N LYS A 243 4.13 -20.86 -22.25
CA LYS A 243 3.57 -21.61 -23.38
C LYS A 243 3.99 -21.11 -24.77
N MET A 244 4.38 -19.83 -24.86
CA MET A 244 4.89 -19.24 -26.11
C MET A 244 6.40 -19.37 -26.28
N GLY A 245 7.12 -20.01 -25.35
CA GLY A 245 8.56 -20.16 -25.37
C GLY A 245 9.33 -18.85 -25.10
N LEU A 246 8.70 -17.88 -24.45
CA LEU A 246 9.27 -16.59 -24.12
C LEU A 246 9.92 -16.57 -22.71
N GLU A 247 10.27 -17.75 -22.20
CA GLU A 247 10.84 -17.91 -20.85
C GLU A 247 12.14 -17.08 -20.64
N GLU A 248 13.03 -17.06 -21.61
CA GLU A 248 14.27 -16.25 -21.54
C GLU A 248 13.95 -14.75 -21.46
N THR A 249 13.00 -14.28 -22.25
CA THR A 249 12.60 -12.86 -22.25
C THR A 249 11.88 -12.49 -20.96
N TRP A 250 11.13 -13.41 -20.39
CA TRP A 250 10.40 -13.24 -19.14
C TRP A 250 11.34 -13.15 -17.93
N ASN A 251 12.36 -14.01 -17.91
CA ASN A 251 13.40 -13.98 -16.88
C ASN A 251 14.25 -12.69 -16.94
N LEU A 252 14.48 -12.14 -18.15
CA LEU A 252 15.16 -10.85 -18.33
C LEU A 252 14.35 -9.65 -17.78
N LEU A 253 13.03 -9.79 -17.64
CA LEU A 253 12.16 -8.77 -17.05
C LEU A 253 12.04 -8.90 -15.52
N GLY A 254 12.75 -9.84 -14.89
CA GLY A 254 12.76 -10.04 -13.44
C GLY A 254 11.47 -10.65 -12.87
N PHE A 255 10.68 -11.33 -13.71
CA PHE A 255 9.54 -12.11 -13.25
C PHE A 255 9.97 -13.59 -13.17
N PRO A 256 9.87 -14.20 -12.00
CA PRO A 256 10.19 -15.61 -11.80
C PRO A 256 9.21 -16.55 -12.52
#